data_80b9f15e9c2d1aecdb51a2bc375ed713
#
_entry.id   80b9f15e9c2d1aecdb51a2bc375ed713
#
_cell.length_a   1.000
_cell.length_b   1.000
_cell.length_c   1.000
_cell.angle_alpha   90.00
_cell.angle_beta   90.00
_cell.angle_gamma   90.00
#
_symmetry.space_group_name_H-M   'P 1'
#
loop_
_entity.id
_entity.type
_entity.pdbx_description
1 polymer ?
#
loop_
_entity_poly.entity_id
_entity_poly.type
_entity_poly.pdbx_seq_one_letter_code
_entity_poly.pdbx_strand_id
1 'polypeptide(L)'
;MIQMSKLTLRKHFLHKREGITDSEKISLSSKINKNLQLQKEFMVATNIASYRSFRKEPLLIELKDKSYFYPKIDGLNLTFHSDKNGFETNKYDIEEPKN
;
A
#
# COMPACT_ATOMS: atom_id res chain seq x y z
N MET A 1 32.07 7.11 8.46
CA MET A 1 30.73 6.79 7.94
C MET A 1 29.69 7.15 8.98
N ILE A 2 28.72 7.98 8.60
CA ILE A 2 27.63 8.35 9.50
C ILE A 2 26.55 7.29 9.40
N GLN A 3 26.25 6.65 10.53
CA GLN A 3 25.13 5.71 10.59
C GLN A 3 23.89 6.47 11.02
N MET A 4 22.82 6.33 10.24
CA MET A 4 21.53 6.92 10.57
C MET A 4 20.72 5.91 11.38
N SER A 5 20.07 6.37 12.44
CA SER A 5 19.15 5.53 13.21
C SER A 5 17.94 5.17 12.35
N LYS A 6 17.25 4.09 12.73
CA LYS A 6 16.01 3.65 12.07
C LYS A 6 14.96 4.78 12.04
N LEU A 7 14.84 5.53 13.13
CA LEU A 7 13.91 6.64 13.23
C LEU A 7 14.30 7.77 12.27
N THR A 8 15.58 8.11 12.19
CA THR A 8 16.08 9.15 11.29
C THR A 8 15.84 8.78 9.84
N LEU A 9 16.07 7.51 9.45
CA LEU A 9 15.78 7.00 8.11
C LEU A 9 14.31 7.10 7.77
N ARG A 10 13.42 6.75 8.70
CA ARG A 10 11.97 6.87 8.49
C ARG A 10 11.56 8.32 8.23
N LYS A 11 12.07 9.27 9.01
CA LYS A 11 11.78 10.69 8.84
C LYS A 11 12.29 11.18 7.50
N HIS A 12 13.50 10.77 7.11
CA HIS A 12 14.10 11.15 5.84
C HIS A 12 13.26 10.70 4.63
N PHE A 13 12.87 9.43 4.59
CA PHE A 13 12.07 8.90 3.49
C PHE A 13 10.64 9.42 3.51
N LEU A 14 10.06 9.63 4.68
CA LEU A 14 8.75 10.24 4.79
C LEU A 14 8.76 11.67 4.23
N HIS A 15 9.79 12.45 4.55
CA HIS A 15 9.96 13.81 4.03
C HIS A 15 10.08 13.80 2.50
N LYS A 16 10.88 12.90 1.93
CA LYS A 16 10.99 12.74 0.49
C LYS A 16 9.64 12.41 -0.15
N ARG A 17 8.89 11.51 0.45
CA ARG A 17 7.56 11.09 -0.02
C ARG A 17 6.57 12.26 -0.02
N GLU A 18 6.58 13.06 1.03
CA GLU A 18 5.71 14.22 1.18
C GLU A 18 6.01 15.30 0.14
N GLY A 19 7.26 15.35 -0.39
CA GLY A 19 7.65 16.28 -1.46
C GLY A 19 7.19 15.85 -2.85
N ILE A 20 6.63 14.66 -3.01
CA ILE A 20 6.15 14.16 -4.31
C ILE A 20 4.82 14.83 -4.64
N THR A 21 4.69 15.38 -5.86
CA THR A 21 3.42 15.95 -6.33
C THR A 21 2.42 14.84 -6.68
N ASP A 22 1.13 15.19 -6.76
CA ASP A 22 0.09 14.23 -7.16
C ASP A 22 0.33 13.70 -8.57
N SER A 23 0.81 14.53 -9.49
CA SER A 23 1.17 14.14 -10.83
C SER A 23 2.33 13.13 -10.84
N GLU A 24 3.36 13.37 -10.02
CA GLU A 24 4.48 12.44 -9.86
C GLU A 24 4.03 11.11 -9.24
N LYS A 25 3.15 11.16 -8.25
CA LYS A 25 2.56 9.97 -7.62
C LYS A 25 1.85 9.11 -8.65
N ILE A 26 1.03 9.69 -9.51
CA ILE A 26 0.31 8.97 -10.56
C ILE A 26 1.30 8.34 -11.55
N SER A 27 2.31 9.11 -12.00
CA SER A 27 3.32 8.63 -12.94
C SER A 27 4.13 7.47 -12.36
N LEU A 28 4.60 7.59 -11.13
CA LEU A 28 5.38 6.54 -10.46
C LEU A 28 4.53 5.31 -10.19
N SER A 29 3.27 5.50 -9.79
CA SER A 29 2.33 4.39 -9.58
C SER A 29 2.10 3.61 -10.87
N SER A 30 1.97 4.30 -12.00
CA SER A 30 1.81 3.67 -13.31
C SER A 30 3.01 2.78 -13.66
N LYS A 31 4.24 3.25 -13.39
CA LYS A 31 5.46 2.46 -13.63
C LYS A 31 5.51 1.22 -12.75
N ILE A 32 5.20 1.37 -11.46
CA ILE A 32 5.16 0.26 -10.51
C ILE A 32 4.14 -0.78 -10.95
N ASN A 33 2.95 -0.37 -11.35
CA ASN A 33 1.89 -1.28 -11.78
C ASN A 33 2.24 -2.00 -13.09
N LYS A 34 2.92 -1.33 -14.01
CA LYS A 34 3.45 -1.98 -15.22
C LYS A 34 4.45 -3.06 -14.87
N ASN A 35 5.42 -2.76 -14.01
CA ASN A 35 6.43 -3.72 -13.59
C ASN A 35 5.81 -4.90 -12.84
N LEU A 36 4.82 -4.65 -12.00
CA LEU A 36 4.11 -5.69 -11.25
C LEU A 36 3.43 -6.67 -12.20
N GLN A 37 2.80 -6.18 -13.26
CA GLN A 37 2.13 -7.03 -14.26
C GLN A 37 3.08 -7.85 -15.11
N LEU A 38 4.37 -7.51 -15.13
CA LEU A 38 5.41 -8.31 -15.78
C LEU A 38 5.92 -9.45 -14.89
N GLN A 39 5.58 -9.46 -13.61
CA GLN A 39 6.00 -10.50 -12.68
C GLN A 39 5.09 -11.71 -12.81
N LYS A 40 5.69 -12.87 -13.11
CA LYS A 40 4.93 -14.11 -13.28
C LYS A 40 4.17 -14.50 -12.02
N GLU A 41 4.80 -14.38 -10.88
CA GLU A 41 4.22 -14.70 -9.57
C GLU A 41 2.94 -13.90 -9.33
N PHE A 42 2.96 -12.62 -9.67
CA PHE A 42 1.77 -11.77 -9.54
C PHE A 42 0.68 -12.18 -10.54
N MET A 43 1.05 -12.45 -11.78
CA MET A 43 0.06 -12.76 -12.84
C MET A 43 -0.65 -14.08 -12.61
N VAL A 44 0.02 -15.08 -12.01
CA VAL A 44 -0.60 -16.38 -11.73
C VAL A 44 -1.33 -16.42 -10.38
N ALA A 45 -1.07 -15.48 -9.48
CA ALA A 45 -1.73 -15.43 -8.18
C ALA A 45 -3.19 -15.03 -8.32
N THR A 46 -4.07 -15.67 -7.56
CA THR A 46 -5.50 -15.33 -7.52
C THR A 46 -5.86 -14.51 -6.29
N ASN A 47 -5.14 -14.71 -5.18
CA ASN A 47 -5.34 -13.99 -3.92
C ASN A 47 -4.13 -13.10 -3.67
N ILE A 48 -4.37 -11.80 -3.50
CA ILE A 48 -3.32 -10.79 -3.33
C ILE A 48 -3.51 -10.07 -2.00
N ALA A 49 -2.46 -10.08 -1.17
CA ALA A 49 -2.40 -9.19 -0.02
C ALA A 49 -1.95 -7.81 -0.52
N SER A 50 -2.74 -6.80 -0.29
CA SER A 50 -2.51 -5.46 -0.80
C SER A 50 -2.61 -4.44 0.34
N TYR A 51 -2.73 -3.16 0.00
CA TYR A 51 -2.94 -2.09 0.96
C TYR A 51 -3.74 -0.96 0.31
N ARG A 52 -4.34 -0.12 1.15
CA ARG A 52 -4.94 1.13 0.69
C ARG A 52 -3.87 2.21 0.73
N SER A 53 -3.71 2.93 -0.38
CA SER A 53 -2.74 4.01 -0.47
C SER A 53 -3.01 5.07 0.60
N PHE A 54 -1.98 5.40 1.40
CA PHE A 54 -2.04 6.40 2.45
C PHE A 54 -1.00 7.47 2.17
N ARG A 55 -1.43 8.74 2.19
CA ARG A 55 -0.58 9.89 1.86
C ARG A 55 0.02 9.75 0.45
N LYS A 56 1.37 9.72 0.33
CA LYS A 56 2.09 9.64 -0.95
C LYS A 56 2.52 8.22 -1.32
N GLU A 57 1.92 7.22 -0.71
CA GLU A 57 2.17 5.82 -1.09
C GLU A 57 1.66 5.54 -2.51
N PRO A 58 2.33 4.65 -3.27
CA PRO A 58 1.88 4.32 -4.62
C PRO A 58 0.46 3.74 -4.64
N LEU A 59 -0.27 4.05 -5.71
CA LEU A 59 -1.58 3.47 -5.97
C LEU A 59 -1.37 2.14 -6.68
N LEU A 60 -1.86 1.03 -6.10
CA LEU A 60 -1.76 -0.29 -6.70
C LEU A 60 -3.01 -0.62 -7.51
N ILE A 61 -2.79 -1.23 -8.68
CA ILE A 61 -3.87 -1.67 -9.56
C ILE A 61 -4.62 -2.85 -8.94
N GLU A 62 -5.94 -2.90 -9.16
CA GLU A 62 -6.79 -4.03 -8.82
C GLU A 62 -7.32 -4.67 -10.10
N LEU A 63 -6.87 -5.89 -10.39
CA LEU A 63 -7.31 -6.64 -11.56
C LEU A 63 -8.58 -7.43 -11.21
N LYS A 64 -9.52 -7.50 -12.15
CA LYS A 64 -10.85 -8.10 -11.93
C LYS A 64 -10.82 -9.60 -11.70
N ASP A 65 -9.80 -10.30 -12.17
CA ASP A 65 -9.65 -11.74 -12.06
C ASP A 65 -8.95 -12.18 -10.77
N LYS A 66 -8.64 -11.23 -9.87
CA LYS A 66 -7.94 -11.48 -8.62
C LYS A 66 -8.76 -11.03 -7.43
N SER A 67 -8.56 -11.72 -6.30
CA SER A 67 -9.14 -11.34 -5.02
C SER A 67 -8.09 -10.60 -4.19
N TYR A 68 -8.45 -9.45 -3.65
CA TYR A 68 -7.55 -8.60 -2.87
C TYR A 68 -7.94 -8.59 -1.41
N PHE A 69 -6.94 -8.65 -0.54
CA PHE A 69 -7.11 -8.63 0.91
C PHE A 69 -6.26 -7.50 1.48
N TYR A 70 -6.83 -6.79 2.43
CA TYR A 70 -6.25 -5.57 2.99
C TYR A 70 -5.99 -5.72 4.47
N PRO A 71 -4.94 -5.09 5.01
CA PRO A 71 -4.59 -5.23 6.41
C PRO A 71 -5.58 -4.50 7.33
N LYS A 72 -5.83 -5.11 8.48
CA LYS A 72 -6.61 -4.53 9.57
C LYS A 72 -5.87 -4.75 10.88
N ILE A 73 -5.76 -3.71 11.69
CA ILE A 73 -5.15 -3.79 13.01
C ILE A 73 -6.16 -4.38 14.00
N ASP A 74 -5.75 -5.47 14.67
CA ASP A 74 -6.56 -6.11 15.71
C ASP A 74 -5.68 -6.26 16.95
N GLY A 75 -5.71 -5.26 17.84
CA GLY A 75 -4.83 -5.18 18.99
C GLY A 75 -3.36 -5.11 18.58
N LEU A 76 -2.58 -6.12 18.93
CA LEU A 76 -1.17 -6.24 18.56
C LEU A 76 -0.97 -7.04 17.27
N ASN A 77 -2.06 -7.53 16.68
CA ASN A 77 -2.01 -8.38 15.50
C ASN A 77 -2.43 -7.61 14.25
N LEU A 78 -2.01 -8.13 13.11
CA LEU A 78 -2.42 -7.65 11.80
C LEU A 78 -3.15 -8.79 11.10
N THR A 79 -4.40 -8.56 10.70
CA THR A 79 -5.21 -9.52 9.96
C THR A 79 -5.53 -8.97 8.59
N PHE A 80 -5.81 -9.84 7.62
CA PHE A 80 -6.13 -9.44 6.25
C PHE A 80 -7.55 -9.86 5.90
N HIS A 81 -8.32 -8.93 5.33
CA HIS A 81 -9.72 -9.12 5.01
C HIS A 81 -10.05 -8.57 3.62
N SER A 82 -11.05 -9.17 2.97
CA SER A 82 -11.54 -8.64 1.70
C SER A 82 -12.24 -7.29 1.91
N ASP A 83 -12.48 -6.58 0.81
CA ASP A 83 -13.22 -5.32 0.81
C ASP A 83 -14.73 -5.51 0.69
N LYS A 84 -15.22 -6.72 0.93
CA LYS A 84 -16.62 -7.12 0.77
C LYS A 84 -17.60 -6.15 1.44
N ASN A 85 -17.27 -5.68 2.63
CA ASN A 85 -18.10 -4.78 3.42
C ASN A 85 -17.64 -3.31 3.34
N GLY A 86 -16.73 -3.01 2.41
CA GLY A 86 -16.13 -1.67 2.26
C GLY A 86 -15.03 -1.40 3.26
N PHE A 87 -14.67 -0.13 3.37
CA PHE A 87 -13.57 0.33 4.21
C PHE A 87 -14.07 1.32 5.26
N GLU A 88 -13.34 1.40 6.37
CA GLU A 88 -13.51 2.44 7.38
C GLU A 88 -12.14 2.99 7.77
N THR A 89 -12.10 4.22 8.25
CA THR A 89 -10.86 4.87 8.69
C THR A 89 -10.60 4.54 10.16
N ASN A 90 -9.40 4.04 10.46
CA ASN A 90 -9.01 3.74 11.84
C ASN A 90 -8.46 4.99 12.56
N LYS A 91 -8.02 4.81 13.82
CA LYS A 91 -7.50 5.91 14.64
C LYS A 91 -6.20 6.54 14.11
N TYR A 92 -5.54 5.93 13.14
CA TYR A 92 -4.33 6.44 12.49
C TYR A 92 -4.62 7.07 11.14
N ASP A 93 -5.88 7.34 10.80
CA ASP A 93 -6.35 7.86 9.51
C ASP A 93 -6.04 6.93 8.33
N ILE A 94 -5.88 5.64 8.59
CA ILE A 94 -5.63 4.64 7.56
C ILE A 94 -6.94 3.89 7.29
N GLU A 95 -7.28 3.73 6.01
CA GLU A 95 -8.43 2.92 5.61
C GLU A 95 -8.16 1.44 5.83
N GLU A 96 -9.08 0.76 6.49
CA GLU A 96 -9.02 -0.69 6.68
C GLU A 96 -10.38 -1.32 6.39
N PRO A 97 -10.40 -2.63 6.01
CA PRO A 97 -11.66 -3.29 5.66
C PRO A 97 -12.62 -3.34 6.85
N LYS A 98 -13.90 -3.08 6.58
CA LYS A 98 -14.96 -3.35 7.54
C LYS A 98 -15.17 -4.85 7.62
N ASN A 99 -15.27 -5.33 8.85
CA ASN A 99 -15.42 -6.77 9.03
C ASN A 99 -16.18 -7.10 10.28
#